data_b6e9e08b7191f5122b8c1c5d47c95814
#
_entry.id   b6e9e08b7191f5122b8c1c5d47c95814
#
_cell.length_a   1.000
_cell.length_b   1.000
_cell.length_c   1.000
_cell.angle_alpha   90.00
_cell.angle_beta   90.00
_cell.angle_gamma   90.00
#
_symmetry.space_group_name_H-M   'P 1'
#
loop_
_entity.id
_entity.type
_entity.pdbx_description
1 polymer ?
#
loop_
_entity_poly.entity_id
_entity_poly.type
_entity_poly.pdbx_seq_one_letter_code
_entity_poly.pdbx_strand_id
1 'polypeptide(L)'
;MCMKALTKYAWNGVLLHFKQEMTVTNEPGIYLEGKFGVRIENTLLIVPAESTAFGDFLKFETLTLAPIDTAPIVLEMLSTEEREWLNNYHCRVYESLFPYLEGNDKEWLRKATLPI
;
A
#
# COMPACT_ATOMS: atom_id res chain seq x y z
N MET A 1 -10.58 -3.82 2.69
CA MET A 1 -11.32 -3.82 1.41
C MET A 1 -11.12 -5.17 0.75
N CYS A 2 -12.14 -6.04 0.86
CA CYS A 2 -12.13 -7.35 0.22
C CYS A 2 -12.47 -7.13 -1.25
N MET A 3 -11.47 -7.12 -2.12
CA MET A 3 -11.73 -7.07 -3.55
C MET A 3 -12.16 -8.46 -4.01
N LYS A 4 -13.38 -8.54 -4.59
CA LYS A 4 -13.69 -9.66 -5.50
C LYS A 4 -12.52 -9.77 -6.46
N ALA A 5 -11.81 -10.87 -6.40
CA ALA A 5 -10.56 -11.04 -7.14
C ALA A 5 -10.74 -10.55 -8.57
N LEU A 6 -10.05 -9.48 -8.93
CA LEU A 6 -9.67 -9.25 -10.32
C LEU A 6 -8.76 -10.42 -10.68
N THR A 7 -9.37 -11.54 -11.03
CA THR A 7 -8.69 -12.79 -11.29
C THR A 7 -7.80 -12.73 -12.54
N LYS A 8 -7.76 -11.56 -13.21
CA LYS A 8 -7.07 -11.42 -14.49
C LYS A 8 -6.39 -10.07 -14.60
N TYR A 9 -5.10 -10.08 -14.83
CA TYR A 9 -4.31 -8.93 -15.26
C TYR A 9 -3.93 -9.14 -16.72
N ALA A 10 -4.21 -8.17 -17.60
CA ALA A 10 -3.82 -8.22 -19.02
C ALA A 10 -2.56 -7.38 -19.22
N TRP A 11 -1.46 -8.01 -19.62
CA TRP A 11 -0.24 -7.34 -20.03
C TRP A 11 0.19 -7.90 -21.39
N ASN A 12 0.39 -7.02 -22.38
CA ASN A 12 0.72 -7.41 -23.77
C ASN A 12 -0.17 -8.53 -24.36
N GLY A 13 -1.48 -8.51 -24.06
CA GLY A 13 -2.42 -9.51 -24.56
C GLY A 13 -2.39 -10.86 -23.84
N VAL A 14 -1.56 -11.02 -22.81
CA VAL A 14 -1.52 -12.22 -21.97
C VAL A 14 -2.40 -11.99 -20.76
N LEU A 15 -3.38 -12.88 -20.55
CA LEU A 15 -4.20 -12.91 -19.33
C LEU A 15 -3.46 -13.69 -18.25
N LEU A 16 -2.99 -12.98 -17.23
CA LEU A 16 -2.43 -13.60 -16.04
C LEU A 16 -3.51 -13.69 -14.96
N HIS A 17 -3.65 -14.85 -14.36
CA HIS A 17 -4.49 -15.05 -13.20
C HIS A 17 -3.66 -14.81 -11.95
N PHE A 18 -4.15 -13.98 -11.03
CA PHE A 18 -3.56 -13.88 -9.71
C PHE A 18 -3.68 -15.21 -8.97
N LYS A 19 -2.59 -15.64 -8.37
CA LYS A 19 -2.51 -16.84 -7.54
C LYS A 19 -1.97 -16.46 -6.17
N GLN A 20 -2.32 -17.25 -5.18
CA GLN A 20 -1.72 -17.18 -3.86
C GLN A 20 -0.18 -17.20 -3.97
N GLU A 21 0.51 -16.46 -3.08
CA GLU A 21 1.97 -16.32 -2.99
C GLU A 21 2.61 -15.51 -4.14
N MET A 22 1.83 -14.98 -5.09
CA MET A 22 2.35 -14.01 -6.04
C MET A 22 2.52 -12.64 -5.38
N THR A 23 3.57 -11.93 -5.77
CA THR A 23 3.78 -10.52 -5.42
C THR A 23 3.50 -9.63 -6.62
N VAL A 24 2.93 -8.46 -6.35
CA VAL A 24 2.67 -7.41 -7.36
C VAL A 24 2.98 -6.05 -6.75
N THR A 25 3.27 -5.06 -7.57
CA THR A 25 3.34 -3.67 -7.12
C THR A 25 2.02 -2.96 -7.41
N ASN A 26 1.62 -2.07 -6.49
CA ASN A 26 0.58 -1.07 -6.71
C ASN A 26 1.25 0.29 -6.71
N GLU A 27 1.35 0.92 -7.88
CA GLU A 27 2.22 2.07 -8.11
C GLU A 27 1.54 3.17 -8.94
N PRO A 28 0.38 3.69 -8.52
CA PRO A 28 -0.25 4.81 -9.19
C PRO A 28 0.65 6.05 -9.15
N GLY A 29 0.72 6.77 -10.27
CA GLY A 29 1.55 7.96 -10.37
C GLY A 29 1.04 8.95 -11.39
N ILE A 30 1.42 10.21 -11.21
CA ILE A 30 1.17 11.32 -12.14
C ILE A 30 2.52 11.87 -12.56
N TYR A 31 2.71 12.06 -13.87
CA TYR A 31 3.96 12.54 -14.45
C TYR A 31 3.67 13.67 -15.43
N LEU A 32 4.22 14.85 -15.15
CA LEU A 32 4.12 16.02 -16.01
C LEU A 32 5.47 16.32 -16.64
N GLU A 33 5.57 16.16 -17.94
CA GLU A 33 6.82 16.30 -18.69
C GLU A 33 7.48 17.66 -18.42
N GLY A 34 8.78 17.63 -18.11
CA GLY A 34 9.57 18.82 -17.80
C GLY A 34 9.22 19.53 -16.49
N LYS A 35 8.34 18.96 -15.66
CA LYS A 35 7.90 19.55 -14.39
C LYS A 35 8.18 18.66 -13.19
N PHE A 36 7.37 17.62 -12.98
CA PHE A 36 7.51 16.70 -11.84
C PHE A 36 6.81 15.36 -12.10
N GLY A 37 7.15 14.39 -11.26
CA GLY A 37 6.41 13.15 -11.11
C GLY A 37 6.17 12.84 -9.64
N VAL A 38 5.01 12.26 -9.35
CA VAL A 38 4.66 11.76 -8.01
C VAL A 38 4.14 10.34 -8.16
N ARG A 39 4.65 9.42 -7.33
CA ARG A 39 4.18 8.03 -7.26
C ARG A 39 4.10 7.59 -5.81
N ILE A 40 3.05 6.86 -5.47
CA ILE A 40 2.94 6.09 -4.24
C ILE A 40 3.03 4.62 -4.65
N GLU A 41 3.92 3.86 -4.02
CA GLU A 41 4.16 2.46 -4.39
C GLU A 41 4.22 1.56 -3.17
N ASN A 42 3.49 0.45 -3.26
CA ASN A 42 3.58 -0.64 -2.30
C ASN A 42 3.72 -1.98 -3.04
N THR A 43 4.62 -2.83 -2.55
CA THR A 43 4.64 -4.24 -2.90
C THR A 43 3.59 -4.98 -2.10
N LEU A 44 2.78 -5.78 -2.78
CA LEU A 44 1.66 -6.52 -2.23
C LEU A 44 1.87 -8.01 -2.42
N LEU A 45 1.54 -8.79 -1.39
CA LEU A 45 1.46 -10.24 -1.46
C LEU A 45 0.00 -10.66 -1.62
N ILE A 46 -0.25 -11.63 -2.49
CA ILE A 46 -1.58 -12.20 -2.66
C ILE A 46 -1.75 -13.35 -1.68
N VAL A 47 -2.71 -13.20 -0.76
CA VAL A 47 -2.98 -14.18 0.31
C VAL A 47 -4.45 -14.62 0.29
N PRO A 48 -4.78 -15.79 0.86
CA PRO A 48 -6.16 -16.20 1.05
C PRO A 48 -6.95 -15.16 1.89
N ALA A 49 -8.19 -14.92 1.52
CA ALA A 49 -9.12 -14.10 2.30
C ALA A 49 -10.17 -14.98 2.98
N GLU A 50 -11.19 -15.36 2.24
CA GLU A 50 -12.30 -16.16 2.75
C GLU A 50 -12.75 -17.19 1.72
N SER A 51 -13.32 -18.30 2.20
CA SER A 51 -14.03 -19.29 1.38
C SER A 51 -15.52 -19.16 1.63
N THR A 52 -16.29 -19.05 0.55
CA THR A 52 -17.75 -18.92 0.60
C THR A 52 -18.42 -19.94 -0.34
N ALA A 53 -19.75 -19.99 -0.35
CA ALA A 53 -20.50 -20.78 -1.32
C ALA A 53 -20.24 -20.35 -2.79
N PHE A 54 -19.64 -19.17 -3.01
CA PHE A 54 -19.33 -18.63 -4.32
C PHE A 54 -17.86 -18.86 -4.75
N GLY A 55 -17.05 -19.51 -3.91
CA GLY A 55 -15.66 -19.85 -4.16
C GLY A 55 -14.69 -19.27 -3.14
N ASP A 56 -13.41 -19.47 -3.42
CA ASP A 56 -12.30 -18.97 -2.61
C ASP A 56 -11.90 -17.56 -3.07
N PHE A 57 -11.74 -16.67 -2.12
CA PHE A 57 -11.35 -15.28 -2.38
C PHE A 57 -9.92 -15.04 -1.93
N LEU A 58 -9.27 -14.11 -2.65
CA LEU A 58 -7.93 -13.64 -2.35
C LEU A 58 -7.98 -12.17 -1.91
N LYS A 59 -6.98 -11.74 -1.16
CA LYS A 59 -6.77 -10.33 -0.79
C LYS A 59 -5.30 -9.96 -0.95
N PHE A 60 -5.03 -8.67 -0.94
CA PHE A 60 -3.68 -8.14 -0.90
C PHE A 60 -3.24 -7.87 0.54
N GLU A 61 -2.03 -8.29 0.85
CA GLU A 61 -1.31 -7.91 2.06
C GLU A 61 -0.12 -7.04 1.66
N THR A 62 0.00 -5.86 2.25
CA THR A 62 1.10 -4.93 1.98
C THR A 62 2.39 -5.44 2.63
N LEU A 63 3.43 -5.65 1.82
CA LEU A 63 4.77 -6.03 2.29
C LEU A 63 5.65 -4.82 2.59
N THR A 64 5.49 -3.73 1.84
CA THR A 64 6.30 -2.52 2.03
C THR A 64 6.11 -1.95 3.43
N LEU A 65 7.21 -1.70 4.11
CA LEU A 65 7.28 -1.06 5.42
C LEU A 65 8.16 0.20 5.33
N ALA A 66 7.63 1.23 4.67
CA ALA A 66 8.28 2.53 4.56
C ALA A 66 7.24 3.64 4.73
N PRO A 67 7.53 4.72 5.46
CA PRO A 67 6.61 5.84 5.56
C PRO A 67 6.31 6.43 4.18
N ILE A 68 5.05 6.75 3.92
CA ILE A 68 4.63 7.55 2.77
C ILE A 68 4.84 9.02 3.14
N ASP A 69 5.53 9.78 2.28
CA ASP A 69 5.70 11.21 2.48
C ASP A 69 4.35 11.92 2.39
N THR A 70 3.96 12.58 3.48
CA THR A 70 2.69 13.29 3.58
C THR A 70 2.77 14.76 3.18
N ALA A 71 3.97 15.31 2.97
CA ALA A 71 4.15 16.72 2.63
C ALA A 71 3.42 17.16 1.34
N PRO A 72 3.36 16.34 0.27
CA PRO A 72 2.63 16.72 -0.94
C PRO A 72 1.13 16.42 -0.88
N ILE A 73 0.60 15.89 0.22
CA ILE A 73 -0.82 15.49 0.33
C ILE A 73 -1.69 16.71 0.61
N VAL A 74 -2.73 16.88 -0.19
CA VAL A 74 -3.80 17.86 0.04
C VAL A 74 -4.88 17.18 0.90
N LEU A 75 -4.86 17.45 2.20
CA LEU A 75 -5.68 16.72 3.20
C LEU A 75 -7.20 16.82 2.94
N GLU A 76 -7.64 17.95 2.41
CA GLU A 76 -9.05 18.22 2.11
C GLU A 76 -9.58 17.38 0.94
N MET A 77 -8.67 16.79 0.14
CA MET A 77 -9.03 15.89 -0.97
C MET A 77 -9.14 14.43 -0.55
N LEU A 78 -8.64 14.07 0.64
CA LEU A 78 -8.76 12.72 1.16
C LEU A 78 -10.13 12.47 1.76
N SER A 79 -10.73 11.32 1.43
CA SER A 79 -11.88 10.81 2.17
C SER A 79 -11.47 10.38 3.59
N THR A 80 -12.44 10.19 4.47
CA THR A 80 -12.19 9.69 5.83
C THR A 80 -11.51 8.32 5.78
N GLU A 81 -11.97 7.43 4.88
CA GLU A 81 -11.45 6.06 4.74
C GLU A 81 -10.00 6.06 4.23
N GLU A 82 -9.65 6.96 3.31
CA GLU A 82 -8.27 7.10 2.81
C GLU A 82 -7.33 7.62 3.89
N ARG A 83 -7.77 8.59 4.67
CA ARG A 83 -7.03 9.12 5.82
C ARG A 83 -6.82 8.04 6.90
N GLU A 84 -7.87 7.30 7.26
CA GLU A 84 -7.77 6.19 8.21
C GLU A 84 -6.84 5.08 7.69
N TRP A 85 -6.93 4.76 6.41
CA TRP A 85 -6.03 3.78 5.80
C TRP A 85 -4.57 4.20 5.93
N LEU A 86 -4.23 5.46 5.60
CA LEU A 86 -2.87 5.97 5.69
C LEU A 86 -2.35 6.00 7.13
N ASN A 87 -3.19 6.45 8.07
CA ASN A 87 -2.83 6.46 9.49
C ASN A 87 -2.59 5.04 10.02
N ASN A 88 -3.43 4.07 9.67
CA ASN A 88 -3.25 2.66 10.04
C ASN A 88 -2.00 2.05 9.39
N TYR A 89 -1.71 2.40 8.14
CA TYR A 89 -0.50 1.99 7.46
C TYR A 89 0.76 2.54 8.18
N HIS A 90 0.78 3.83 8.51
CA HIS A 90 1.88 4.46 9.26
C HIS A 90 2.05 3.86 10.66
N CYS A 91 0.97 3.56 11.36
CA CYS A 91 1.02 2.86 12.66
C CYS A 91 1.71 1.50 12.52
N ARG A 92 1.33 0.70 11.53
CA ARG A 92 1.98 -0.60 11.24
C ARG A 92 3.46 -0.43 10.90
N VAL A 93 3.83 0.54 10.07
CA VAL A 93 5.23 0.83 9.73
C VAL A 93 6.03 1.18 10.98
N TYR A 94 5.49 2.08 11.82
CA TYR A 94 6.12 2.47 13.07
C TYR A 94 6.33 1.27 14.00
N GLU A 95 5.29 0.52 14.30
CA GLU A 95 5.35 -0.63 15.22
C GLU A 95 6.33 -1.70 14.72
N SER A 96 6.39 -1.92 13.40
CA SER A 96 7.26 -2.93 12.81
C SER A 96 8.73 -2.54 12.81
N LEU A 97 9.06 -1.27 12.60
CA LEU A 97 10.44 -0.83 12.43
C LEU A 97 11.07 -0.24 13.69
N PHE A 98 10.27 0.40 14.56
CA PHE A 98 10.76 1.10 15.75
C PHE A 98 11.67 0.24 16.66
N PRO A 99 11.42 -1.08 16.86
CA PRO A 99 12.29 -1.90 17.71
C PRO A 99 13.71 -2.08 17.16
N TYR A 100 13.89 -1.91 15.86
CA TYR A 100 15.17 -2.16 15.15
C TYR A 100 15.99 -0.89 14.90
N LEU A 101 15.46 0.28 15.24
CA LEU A 101 16.13 1.57 15.04
C LEU A 101 16.69 2.10 16.36
N GLU A 102 17.63 3.04 16.28
CA GLU A 102 18.24 3.70 17.45
C GLU A 102 18.40 5.21 17.20
N GLY A 103 18.58 5.97 18.29
CA GLY A 103 18.93 7.38 18.27
C GLY A 103 18.03 8.24 17.36
N ASN A 104 18.66 8.96 16.44
CA ASN A 104 17.97 9.88 15.52
C ASN A 104 17.02 9.19 14.55
N ASP A 105 17.27 7.92 14.20
CA ASP A 105 16.43 7.18 13.27
C ASP A 105 15.06 6.85 13.88
N LYS A 106 15.02 6.57 15.20
CA LYS A 106 13.76 6.44 15.93
C LYS A 106 12.93 7.73 15.89
N GLU A 107 13.58 8.85 16.13
CA GLU A 107 12.91 10.14 16.13
C GLU A 107 12.45 10.53 14.72
N TRP A 108 13.25 10.23 13.70
CA TRP A 108 12.84 10.40 12.30
C TRP A 108 11.62 9.54 11.96
N LEU A 109 11.66 8.23 12.28
CA LEU A 109 10.53 7.33 12.01
C LEU A 109 9.26 7.82 12.71
N ARG A 110 9.36 8.23 13.98
CA ARG A 110 8.24 8.77 14.74
C ARG A 110 7.60 9.96 14.04
N LYS A 111 8.40 10.89 13.51
CA LYS A 111 7.92 12.07 12.79
C LYS A 111 7.30 11.70 11.44
N ALA A 112 7.95 10.79 10.69
CA ALA A 112 7.52 10.38 9.37
C ALA A 112 6.23 9.54 9.37
N THR A 113 5.82 9.04 10.54
CA THR A 113 4.62 8.21 10.70
C THR A 113 3.53 8.87 11.55
N LEU A 114 3.62 10.19 11.79
CA LEU A 114 2.57 10.91 12.50
C LEU A 114 1.24 10.83 11.75
N PRO A 115 0.12 10.70 12.48
CA PRO A 115 -1.21 10.78 11.86
C PRO A 115 -1.44 12.12 11.17
N ILE A 116 -2.23 12.10 10.11
CA ILE A 116 -2.65 13.27 9.35
C ILE A 116 -4.13 13.59 9.57
#